data_97f7771c446525c889e145600e7193be
#
_entry.id   97f7771c446525c889e145600e7193be
#
_cell.length_a   1.000
_cell.length_b   1.000
_cell.length_c   1.000
_cell.angle_alpha   90.00
_cell.angle_beta   90.00
_cell.angle_gamma   90.00
#
_symmetry.space_group_name_H-M   'P 1'
#
loop_
_entity.id
_entity.type
_entity.pdbx_description
1 polymer ?
#
loop_
_entity_poly.entity_id
_entity_poly.type
_entity_poly.pdbx_seq_one_letter_code
_entity_poly.pdbx_strand_id
1 'polypeptide(L)'
;MNITQQWIGIFAVVAGLFASGCTTTGAAKQYEDEQRLVAAHLKNFDDLDYNVFTNQKWSELHRSHSQDITVYWPDGHVTKGIERHIEDLKAMFVWAPDTRIKEHPVKLGQNDWTCVIGVMEGTFTRPMPVGDGKTIAPTGKAYKINMVTVGHWTNGVMDEEYLFWDNQEFMKEIGLGK
;
A
#
# COMPACT_ATOMS: atom_id res chain seq x y z
N MET A 1 30.17 60.42 -66.94
CA MET A 1 30.46 60.16 -65.52
C MET A 1 29.13 59.59 -64.92
N ASN A 2 29.02 58.23 -64.88
CA ASN A 2 27.81 57.55 -64.41
C ASN A 2 28.06 57.01 -63.02
N ILE A 3 27.19 57.43 -62.11
CA ILE A 3 27.17 56.93 -60.74
C ILE A 3 26.02 55.94 -60.68
N THR A 4 26.34 54.62 -60.59
CA THR A 4 25.40 53.53 -60.38
C THR A 4 25.10 53.42 -58.89
N GLN A 5 23.84 53.62 -58.48
CA GLN A 5 23.34 53.42 -57.18
C GLN A 5 22.98 51.89 -57.00
N GLN A 6 23.71 51.25 -56.04
CA GLN A 6 23.37 49.91 -55.61
C GLN A 6 22.32 49.95 -54.49
N TRP A 7 21.22 49.27 -54.70
CA TRP A 7 20.21 49.01 -53.66
C TRP A 7 20.58 47.76 -52.89
N ILE A 8 20.81 47.93 -51.60
CA ILE A 8 21.00 46.81 -50.67
C ILE A 8 19.62 46.43 -50.12
N GLY A 9 19.09 45.26 -50.55
CA GLY A 9 17.89 44.72 -49.99
C GLY A 9 18.14 44.06 -48.61
N ILE A 10 17.50 44.61 -47.62
CA ILE A 10 17.50 44.00 -46.25
C ILE A 10 16.42 42.91 -46.24
N PHE A 11 16.84 41.65 -46.22
CA PHE A 11 15.93 40.52 -45.90
C PHE A 11 15.76 40.44 -44.40
N ALA A 12 14.58 40.82 -43.90
CA ALA A 12 14.20 40.56 -42.53
C ALA A 12 13.76 39.09 -42.42
N VAL A 13 14.62 38.28 -41.80
CA VAL A 13 14.25 36.90 -41.38
C VAL A 13 13.40 36.98 -40.13
N VAL A 14 12.10 36.83 -40.29
CA VAL A 14 11.19 36.65 -39.15
C VAL A 14 11.34 35.20 -38.65
N ALA A 15 12.13 35.03 -37.61
CA ALA A 15 12.19 33.74 -36.88
C ALA A 15 10.92 33.61 -36.07
N GLY A 16 10.00 32.78 -36.59
CA GLY A 16 8.81 32.36 -35.86
C GLY A 16 9.20 31.44 -34.71
N LEU A 17 9.24 31.95 -33.49
CA LEU A 17 9.30 31.15 -32.27
C LEU A 17 7.93 30.51 -32.08
N PHE A 18 7.79 29.26 -32.57
CA PHE A 18 6.67 28.39 -32.17
C PHE A 18 6.91 27.99 -30.71
N ALA A 19 6.22 28.66 -29.81
CA ALA A 19 6.15 28.25 -28.42
C ALA A 19 5.35 26.95 -28.30
N SER A 20 6.06 25.80 -28.36
CA SER A 20 5.52 24.47 -28.02
C SER A 20 5.40 24.31 -26.50
N GLY A 21 4.72 25.26 -25.85
CA GLY A 21 4.65 25.33 -24.38
C GLY A 21 3.44 24.68 -23.72
N CYS A 22 2.46 24.18 -24.51
CA CYS A 22 1.16 23.78 -23.92
C CYS A 22 1.02 22.31 -23.52
N THR A 23 1.86 21.40 -24.02
CA THR A 23 1.72 19.95 -23.71
C THR A 23 2.48 19.54 -22.44
N THR A 24 3.57 20.18 -22.13
CA THR A 24 4.39 19.88 -20.94
C THR A 24 3.72 20.27 -19.62
N THR A 25 2.95 21.35 -19.60
CA THR A 25 2.25 21.82 -18.38
C THR A 25 1.09 20.90 -17.97
N GLY A 26 0.36 20.32 -18.93
CA GLY A 26 -0.71 19.36 -18.66
C GLY A 26 -0.19 18.06 -18.09
N ALA A 27 0.83 17.47 -18.71
CA ALA A 27 1.44 16.21 -18.26
C ALA A 27 2.14 16.36 -16.90
N ALA A 28 2.82 17.47 -16.64
CA ALA A 28 3.43 17.75 -15.35
C ALA A 28 2.37 17.84 -14.24
N LYS A 29 1.27 18.55 -14.49
CA LYS A 29 0.17 18.63 -13.53
C LYS A 29 -0.48 17.27 -13.27
N GLN A 30 -0.73 16.48 -14.30
CA GLN A 30 -1.28 15.14 -14.15
C GLN A 30 -0.37 14.26 -13.29
N TYR A 31 0.93 14.28 -13.52
CA TYR A 31 1.91 13.58 -12.71
C TYR A 31 1.90 14.04 -11.25
N GLU A 32 1.86 15.35 -11.00
CA GLU A 32 1.76 15.88 -9.63
C GLU A 32 0.46 15.48 -8.93
N ASP A 33 -0.66 15.45 -9.63
CA ASP A 33 -1.95 15.01 -9.10
C ASP A 33 -1.90 13.53 -8.72
N GLU A 34 -1.32 12.68 -9.57
CA GLU A 34 -1.09 11.25 -9.30
C GLU A 34 -0.18 11.05 -8.08
N GLN A 35 0.94 11.78 -8.00
CA GLN A 35 1.85 11.67 -6.84
C GLN A 35 1.16 12.08 -5.52
N ARG A 36 0.30 13.11 -5.54
CA ARG A 36 -0.49 13.50 -4.37
C ARG A 36 -1.49 12.42 -3.96
N LEU A 37 -2.15 11.78 -4.93
CA LEU A 37 -3.08 10.70 -4.68
C LEU A 37 -2.37 9.50 -4.03
N VAL A 38 -1.27 9.05 -4.63
CA VAL A 38 -0.43 7.96 -4.08
C VAL A 38 0.05 8.29 -2.66
N ALA A 39 0.53 9.51 -2.42
CA ALA A 39 0.96 9.94 -1.09
C ALA A 39 -0.19 9.91 -0.06
N ALA A 40 -1.41 10.25 -0.47
CA ALA A 40 -2.58 10.18 0.39
C ALA A 40 -2.94 8.73 0.73
N HIS A 41 -2.91 7.81 -0.24
CA HIS A 41 -3.14 6.38 -0.04
C HIS A 41 -2.10 5.78 0.91
N LEU A 42 -0.80 6.03 0.68
CA LEU A 42 0.28 5.54 1.54
C LEU A 42 0.20 6.10 2.97
N LYS A 43 -0.23 7.35 3.14
CA LYS A 43 -0.48 7.92 4.47
C LYS A 43 -1.67 7.26 5.16
N ASN A 44 -2.75 6.97 4.44
CA ASN A 44 -3.89 6.23 4.97
C ASN A 44 -3.47 4.81 5.38
N PHE A 45 -2.61 4.17 4.58
CA PHE A 45 -2.04 2.86 4.89
C PHE A 45 -1.15 2.87 6.16
N ASP A 46 -0.33 3.91 6.35
CA ASP A 46 0.44 4.09 7.61
C ASP A 46 -0.50 4.19 8.82
N ASP A 47 -1.60 4.95 8.71
CA ASP A 47 -2.60 5.07 9.78
C ASP A 47 -3.33 3.73 10.05
N LEU A 48 -3.62 2.97 8.99
CA LEU A 48 -4.17 1.63 9.10
C LEU A 48 -3.30 0.75 9.99
N ASP A 49 -2.04 0.56 9.64
CA ASP A 49 -1.17 -0.40 10.32
C ASP A 49 -0.72 0.09 11.69
N TYR A 50 -0.28 1.36 11.79
CA TYR A 50 0.29 1.89 13.04
C TYR A 50 -0.76 2.21 14.10
N ASN A 51 -1.96 2.63 13.68
CA ASN A 51 -2.99 3.10 14.60
C ASN A 51 -4.21 2.18 14.69
N VAL A 52 -4.75 1.74 13.56
CA VAL A 52 -5.99 0.96 13.55
C VAL A 52 -5.72 -0.49 13.86
N PHE A 53 -4.91 -1.18 13.05
CA PHE A 53 -4.58 -2.60 13.23
C PHE A 53 -3.82 -2.84 14.54
N THR A 54 -2.68 -2.19 14.75
CA THR A 54 -1.83 -2.38 15.93
C THR A 54 -2.58 -2.14 17.25
N ASN A 55 -3.52 -1.20 17.28
CA ASN A 55 -4.32 -0.92 18.49
C ASN A 55 -5.72 -1.56 18.46
N GLN A 56 -5.97 -2.47 17.52
CA GLN A 56 -7.23 -3.21 17.40
C GLN A 56 -8.49 -2.32 17.36
N LYS A 57 -8.40 -1.16 16.69
CA LYS A 57 -9.50 -0.20 16.55
C LYS A 57 -10.42 -0.59 15.40
N TRP A 58 -11.03 -1.77 15.49
CA TRP A 58 -11.78 -2.38 14.38
C TRP A 58 -12.93 -1.52 13.84
N SER A 59 -13.56 -0.72 14.69
CA SER A 59 -14.60 0.24 14.26
C SER A 59 -14.08 1.35 13.36
N GLU A 60 -12.75 1.57 13.29
CA GLU A 60 -12.10 2.56 12.44
C GLU A 60 -11.57 1.98 11.13
N LEU A 61 -11.66 0.65 10.91
CA LEU A 61 -11.11 -0.01 9.71
C LEU A 61 -11.72 0.54 8.41
N HIS A 62 -12.98 0.98 8.44
CA HIS A 62 -13.67 1.61 7.32
C HIS A 62 -12.99 2.89 6.77
N ARG A 63 -12.02 3.45 7.49
CA ARG A 63 -11.24 4.63 7.04
C ARG A 63 -10.26 4.28 5.93
N SER A 64 -9.86 3.02 5.85
CA SER A 64 -8.91 2.48 4.88
C SER A 64 -9.48 1.39 3.98
N HIS A 65 -10.63 0.78 4.34
CA HIS A 65 -11.25 -0.33 3.61
C HIS A 65 -12.67 0.00 3.21
N SER A 66 -13.06 -0.41 2.00
CA SER A 66 -14.45 -0.34 1.56
C SER A 66 -15.30 -1.38 2.29
N GLN A 67 -16.62 -1.17 2.31
CA GLN A 67 -17.55 -2.09 2.94
C GLN A 67 -17.55 -3.48 2.29
N ASP A 68 -17.27 -3.54 0.99
CA ASP A 68 -17.26 -4.73 0.16
C ASP A 68 -15.85 -5.18 -0.25
N ILE A 69 -14.83 -4.79 0.52
CA ILE A 69 -13.42 -5.17 0.30
C ILE A 69 -13.26 -6.65 -0.03
N THR A 70 -12.44 -6.95 -1.03
CA THR A 70 -12.01 -8.32 -1.33
C THR A 70 -10.56 -8.50 -0.88
N VAL A 71 -10.32 -9.50 -0.01
CA VAL A 71 -8.98 -9.76 0.54
C VAL A 71 -8.48 -11.12 0.06
N TYR A 72 -7.27 -11.14 -0.50
CA TYR A 72 -6.57 -12.31 -1.00
C TYR A 72 -5.45 -12.68 -0.03
N TRP A 73 -5.57 -13.84 0.62
CA TRP A 73 -4.69 -14.31 1.68
C TRP A 73 -3.54 -15.17 1.15
N PRO A 74 -2.40 -15.27 1.87
CA PRO A 74 -1.21 -16.00 1.40
C PRO A 74 -1.39 -17.52 1.26
N ASP A 75 -2.41 -18.10 1.86
CA ASP A 75 -2.76 -19.52 1.72
C ASP A 75 -3.72 -19.79 0.55
N GLY A 76 -4.08 -18.74 -0.19
CA GLY A 76 -4.92 -18.79 -1.38
C GLY A 76 -6.42 -18.67 -1.12
N HIS A 77 -6.87 -18.55 0.14
CA HIS A 77 -8.28 -18.25 0.36
C HIS A 77 -8.61 -16.77 0.10
N VAL A 78 -9.88 -16.49 -0.17
CA VAL A 78 -10.37 -15.14 -0.46
C VAL A 78 -11.56 -14.84 0.43
N THR A 79 -11.55 -13.66 1.05
CA THR A 79 -12.66 -13.18 1.86
C THR A 79 -13.25 -11.90 1.28
N LYS A 80 -14.55 -11.65 1.54
CA LYS A 80 -15.28 -10.48 1.08
C LYS A 80 -16.04 -9.82 2.22
N GLY A 81 -16.00 -8.49 2.20
CA GLY A 81 -16.68 -7.64 3.16
C GLY A 81 -15.84 -7.32 4.41
N ILE A 82 -15.98 -6.09 4.87
CA ILE A 82 -15.17 -5.54 5.96
C ILE A 82 -15.40 -6.29 7.29
N GLU A 83 -16.61 -6.74 7.59
CA GLU A 83 -16.91 -7.49 8.81
C GLU A 83 -16.16 -8.82 8.83
N ARG A 84 -16.14 -9.53 7.69
CA ARG A 84 -15.40 -10.80 7.58
C ARG A 84 -13.91 -10.55 7.71
N HIS A 85 -13.38 -9.53 7.06
CA HIS A 85 -11.97 -9.16 7.19
C HIS A 85 -11.59 -8.84 8.64
N ILE A 86 -12.43 -8.10 9.38
CA ILE A 86 -12.21 -7.82 10.80
C ILE A 86 -12.14 -9.10 11.64
N GLU A 87 -12.97 -10.10 11.35
CA GLU A 87 -12.93 -11.40 12.05
C GLU A 87 -11.60 -12.11 11.80
N ASP A 88 -11.12 -12.11 10.57
CA ASP A 88 -9.86 -12.75 10.19
C ASP A 88 -8.66 -12.03 10.86
N LEU A 89 -8.65 -10.69 10.87
CA LEU A 89 -7.62 -9.92 11.57
C LEU A 89 -7.62 -10.19 13.07
N LYS A 90 -8.80 -10.24 13.72
CA LYS A 90 -8.93 -10.54 15.15
C LYS A 90 -8.37 -11.90 15.52
N ALA A 91 -8.46 -12.89 14.62
CA ALA A 91 -8.01 -14.24 14.89
C ALA A 91 -6.52 -14.31 15.30
N MET A 92 -5.67 -13.46 14.74
CA MET A 92 -4.26 -13.36 15.10
C MET A 92 -4.06 -12.88 16.54
N PHE A 93 -4.82 -11.89 16.99
CA PHE A 93 -4.72 -11.33 18.34
C PHE A 93 -5.22 -12.28 19.44
N VAL A 94 -5.95 -13.36 19.08
CA VAL A 94 -6.37 -14.39 20.03
C VAL A 94 -5.15 -15.08 20.66
N TRP A 95 -4.16 -15.44 19.84
CA TRP A 95 -3.00 -16.20 20.29
C TRP A 95 -1.72 -15.38 20.45
N ALA A 96 -1.60 -14.23 19.73
CA ALA A 96 -0.51 -13.27 19.81
C ALA A 96 -1.07 -11.86 20.08
N PRO A 97 -1.50 -11.55 21.30
CA PRO A 97 -2.23 -10.31 21.62
C PRO A 97 -1.39 -9.04 21.51
N ASP A 98 -0.07 -9.16 21.43
CA ASP A 98 0.90 -8.08 21.25
C ASP A 98 1.31 -7.87 19.78
N THR A 99 0.60 -8.49 18.83
CA THR A 99 0.81 -8.30 17.40
C THR A 99 0.74 -6.82 17.03
N ARG A 100 1.71 -6.36 16.24
CA ARG A 100 1.81 -4.96 15.84
C ARG A 100 2.63 -4.79 14.58
N ILE A 101 2.41 -3.68 13.89
CA ILE A 101 3.21 -3.19 12.77
C ILE A 101 3.63 -1.76 13.11
N LYS A 102 4.95 -1.47 13.09
CA LYS A 102 5.51 -0.16 13.43
C LYS A 102 6.44 0.42 12.40
N GLU A 103 6.80 -0.38 11.40
CA GLU A 103 7.75 -0.01 10.36
C GLU A 103 7.23 -0.38 8.98
N HIS A 104 7.34 0.56 8.05
CA HIS A 104 7.14 0.34 6.62
C HIS A 104 8.44 0.67 5.87
N PRO A 105 9.40 -0.27 5.79
CA PRO A 105 10.70 -0.02 5.16
C PRO A 105 10.62 0.27 3.66
N VAL A 106 9.56 -0.21 3.00
CA VAL A 106 9.31 0.05 1.57
C VAL A 106 7.85 0.43 1.38
N LYS A 107 7.64 1.55 0.70
CA LYS A 107 6.32 2.01 0.26
C LYS A 107 6.40 2.51 -1.17
N LEU A 108 5.59 1.94 -2.04
CA LEU A 108 5.51 2.26 -3.45
C LEU A 108 4.04 2.48 -3.82
N GLY A 109 3.79 3.27 -4.86
CA GLY A 109 2.46 3.40 -5.44
C GLY A 109 2.49 4.01 -6.83
N GLN A 110 1.48 3.67 -7.61
CA GLN A 110 1.24 4.22 -8.94
C GLN A 110 -0.26 4.18 -9.23
N ASN A 111 -0.82 5.28 -9.71
CA ASN A 111 -2.26 5.45 -9.92
C ASN A 111 -3.05 5.07 -8.66
N ASP A 112 -3.94 4.11 -8.76
CA ASP A 112 -4.81 3.63 -7.68
C ASP A 112 -4.24 2.40 -6.94
N TRP A 113 -2.94 2.10 -7.12
CA TRP A 113 -2.28 0.96 -6.50
C TRP A 113 -1.19 1.37 -5.54
N THR A 114 -1.11 0.67 -4.42
CA THR A 114 0.00 0.76 -3.47
C THR A 114 0.62 -0.61 -3.21
N CYS A 115 1.90 -0.62 -2.88
CA CYS A 115 2.61 -1.80 -2.39
C CYS A 115 3.44 -1.37 -1.18
N VAL A 116 3.17 -2.00 -0.03
CA VAL A 116 3.82 -1.66 1.25
C VAL A 116 4.41 -2.93 1.84
N ILE A 117 5.65 -2.86 2.31
CA ILE A 117 6.22 -3.89 3.19
C ILE A 117 6.04 -3.41 4.61
N GLY A 118 5.22 -4.10 5.39
CA GLY A 118 5.06 -3.91 6.83
C GLY A 118 5.89 -4.92 7.61
N VAL A 119 6.57 -4.47 8.66
CA VAL A 119 7.25 -5.37 9.60
C VAL A 119 6.28 -5.75 10.70
N MET A 120 5.71 -6.95 10.60
CA MET A 120 4.77 -7.48 11.58
C MET A 120 5.52 -8.28 12.66
N GLU A 121 5.30 -7.94 13.91
CA GLU A 121 5.92 -8.59 15.06
C GLU A 121 4.93 -8.89 16.17
N GLY A 122 5.23 -9.89 16.99
CA GLY A 122 4.42 -10.28 18.13
C GLY A 122 5.01 -11.50 18.85
N THR A 123 4.26 -12.07 19.81
CA THR A 123 4.70 -13.20 20.61
C THR A 123 3.58 -14.24 20.75
N PHE A 124 3.88 -15.49 20.46
CA PHE A 124 2.92 -16.61 20.61
C PHE A 124 2.77 -16.96 22.10
N THR A 125 1.84 -16.29 22.80
CA THR A 125 1.67 -16.39 24.26
C THR A 125 0.38 -17.06 24.73
N ARG A 126 -0.59 -17.29 23.83
CA ARG A 126 -1.88 -17.91 24.17
C ARG A 126 -2.20 -19.07 23.24
N PRO A 127 -3.05 -20.04 23.67
CA PRO A 127 -3.44 -21.16 22.79
C PRO A 127 -3.97 -20.66 21.44
N MET A 128 -3.43 -21.22 20.35
CA MET A 128 -3.85 -20.89 18.97
C MET A 128 -4.95 -21.85 18.53
N PRO A 129 -6.14 -21.36 18.20
CA PRO A 129 -7.21 -22.20 17.64
C PRO A 129 -6.82 -22.73 16.25
N VAL A 130 -7.07 -24.03 16.00
CA VAL A 130 -6.81 -24.69 14.70
C VAL A 130 -8.01 -25.43 14.14
N GLY A 131 -9.22 -25.06 14.57
CA GLY A 131 -10.47 -25.69 14.17
C GLY A 131 -10.85 -26.90 15.05
N ASP A 132 -12.08 -27.38 14.90
CA ASP A 132 -12.64 -28.54 15.61
C ASP A 132 -12.49 -28.50 17.14
N GLY A 133 -12.47 -27.30 17.73
CA GLY A 133 -12.23 -27.12 19.17
C GLY A 133 -10.81 -27.43 19.63
N LYS A 134 -9.88 -27.68 18.71
CA LYS A 134 -8.47 -27.95 19.00
C LYS A 134 -7.66 -26.67 19.08
N THR A 135 -6.60 -26.72 19.86
CA THR A 135 -5.63 -25.62 19.99
C THR A 135 -4.21 -26.14 19.96
N ILE A 136 -3.29 -25.29 19.52
CA ILE A 136 -1.84 -25.48 19.69
C ILE A 136 -1.41 -24.69 20.93
N ALA A 137 -0.66 -25.35 21.81
CA ALA A 137 -0.12 -24.71 23.00
C ALA A 137 0.88 -23.58 22.64
N PRO A 138 0.91 -22.47 23.39
CA PRO A 138 1.82 -21.38 23.12
C PRO A 138 3.28 -21.83 23.29
N THR A 139 4.15 -21.36 22.41
CA THR A 139 5.59 -21.63 22.49
C THR A 139 6.36 -20.58 23.29
N GLY A 140 5.77 -19.40 23.50
CA GLY A 140 6.43 -18.23 24.07
C GLY A 140 7.43 -17.55 23.13
N LYS A 141 7.54 -18.03 21.88
CA LYS A 141 8.46 -17.43 20.90
C LYS A 141 7.88 -16.17 20.27
N ALA A 142 8.75 -15.18 20.10
CA ALA A 142 8.45 -13.99 19.33
C ALA A 142 8.63 -14.27 17.83
N TYR A 143 7.94 -13.50 16.99
CA TYR A 143 8.13 -13.47 15.55
C TYR A 143 8.32 -12.04 15.05
N LYS A 144 9.09 -11.91 13.97
CA LYS A 144 9.26 -10.66 13.24
C LYS A 144 9.40 -10.98 11.75
N ILE A 145 8.34 -10.76 11.00
CA ILE A 145 8.27 -11.12 9.56
C ILE A 145 7.93 -9.89 8.71
N ASN A 146 8.37 -9.93 7.47
CA ASN A 146 7.92 -8.98 6.45
C ASN A 146 6.58 -9.45 5.88
N MET A 147 5.60 -8.56 5.90
CA MET A 147 4.31 -8.72 5.25
C MET A 147 4.22 -7.71 4.11
N VAL A 148 3.94 -8.17 2.90
CA VAL A 148 3.68 -7.30 1.76
C VAL A 148 2.18 -7.19 1.59
N THR A 149 1.68 -5.96 1.55
CA THR A 149 0.31 -5.66 1.16
C THR A 149 0.31 -4.90 -0.16
N VAL A 150 -0.44 -5.42 -1.14
CA VAL A 150 -0.76 -4.70 -2.37
C VAL A 150 -2.23 -4.31 -2.29
N GLY A 151 -2.52 -3.00 -2.34
CA GLY A 151 -3.87 -2.46 -2.24
C GLY A 151 -4.30 -1.73 -3.50
N HIS A 152 -5.51 -2.01 -3.99
CA HIS A 152 -6.21 -1.19 -4.97
C HIS A 152 -7.14 -0.23 -4.25
N TRP A 153 -7.16 1.04 -4.68
CA TRP A 153 -7.87 2.11 -3.98
C TRP A 153 -8.96 2.73 -4.85
N THR A 154 -10.16 2.82 -4.31
CA THR A 154 -11.30 3.51 -4.94
C THR A 154 -11.89 4.50 -3.93
N ASN A 155 -12.04 5.77 -4.35
CA ASN A 155 -12.59 6.83 -3.48
C ASN A 155 -11.86 6.98 -2.12
N GLY A 156 -10.54 6.73 -2.08
CA GLY A 156 -9.70 6.91 -0.90
C GLY A 156 -9.70 5.76 0.10
N VAL A 157 -10.34 4.62 -0.21
CA VAL A 157 -10.31 3.38 0.57
C VAL A 157 -9.92 2.20 -0.32
N MET A 158 -9.32 1.15 0.23
CA MET A 158 -9.02 -0.08 -0.49
C MET A 158 -10.32 -0.87 -0.74
N ASP A 159 -10.50 -1.33 -1.97
CA ASP A 159 -11.55 -2.26 -2.39
C ASP A 159 -11.00 -3.64 -2.76
N GLU A 160 -9.68 -3.74 -3.00
CA GLU A 160 -8.96 -5.01 -3.10
C GLU A 160 -7.68 -4.95 -2.26
N GLU A 161 -7.38 -6.03 -1.54
CA GLU A 161 -6.18 -6.19 -0.74
C GLU A 161 -5.56 -7.56 -1.00
N TYR A 162 -4.25 -7.59 -1.29
CA TYR A 162 -3.47 -8.80 -1.49
C TYR A 162 -2.39 -8.87 -0.42
N LEU A 163 -2.42 -9.94 0.37
CA LEU A 163 -1.49 -10.16 1.47
C LEU A 163 -0.48 -11.25 1.12
N PHE A 164 0.80 -10.97 1.38
CA PHE A 164 1.89 -11.91 1.13
C PHE A 164 2.86 -11.91 2.31
N TRP A 165 3.14 -13.08 2.83
CA TRP A 165 4.26 -13.34 3.73
C TRP A 165 4.74 -14.78 3.56
N ASP A 166 5.96 -15.06 4.04
CA ASP A 166 6.49 -16.42 4.06
C ASP A 166 5.88 -17.21 5.24
N ASN A 167 4.93 -18.08 4.93
CA ASN A 167 4.30 -18.95 5.91
C ASN A 167 5.28 -19.92 6.58
N GLN A 168 6.34 -20.36 5.88
CA GLN A 168 7.33 -21.27 6.46
C GLN A 168 8.20 -20.55 7.46
N GLU A 169 8.66 -19.36 7.11
CA GLU A 169 9.42 -18.51 8.03
C GLU A 169 8.58 -18.14 9.26
N PHE A 170 7.33 -17.74 9.06
CA PHE A 170 6.42 -17.44 10.16
C PHE A 170 6.25 -18.61 11.11
N MET A 171 5.96 -19.83 10.60
CA MET A 171 5.81 -21.03 11.42
C MET A 171 7.10 -21.38 12.16
N LYS A 172 8.26 -21.19 11.57
CA LYS A 172 9.58 -21.40 12.18
C LYS A 172 9.82 -20.40 13.33
N GLU A 173 9.55 -19.12 13.09
CA GLU A 173 9.69 -18.07 14.10
C GLU A 173 8.84 -18.35 15.34
N ILE A 174 7.57 -18.69 15.18
CA ILE A 174 6.69 -19.06 16.31
C ILE A 174 6.96 -20.43 16.90
N GLY A 175 7.93 -21.20 16.35
CA GLY A 175 8.40 -22.48 16.87
C GLY A 175 7.54 -23.68 16.49
N LEU A 176 6.76 -23.59 15.44
CA LEU A 176 5.93 -24.67 14.88
C LEU A 176 6.47 -25.20 13.54
N GLY A 177 7.43 -24.51 12.92
CA GLY A 177 8.12 -24.96 11.72
C GLY A 177 9.19 -26.03 12.01
N LYS A 178 9.52 -26.80 10.95
CA LYS A 178 10.64 -27.77 10.95
C LYS A 178 11.94 -27.08 10.58
#